data_540e89af796e69dae440b1f5985fb6dd
#
_entry.id   540e89af796e69dae440b1f5985fb6dd
#
_cell.length_a   1.000
_cell.length_b   1.000
_cell.length_c   1.000
_cell.angle_alpha   90.00
_cell.angle_beta   90.00
_cell.angle_gamma   90.00
#
_symmetry.space_group_name_H-M   'P 1'
#
loop_
_entity.id
_entity.type
_entity.pdbx_description
1 polymer ?
#
loop_
_entity_poly.entity_id
_entity_poly.type
_entity_poly.pdbx_seq_one_letter_code
_entity_poly.pdbx_strand_id
1 'polypeptide(L)'
;MAAYWVDILAVGFFILEWTVYAITLEYTAYGRDSLSARMNVYREVWVRRMLDREARMVDMQIMGALQNGTAFFASTSLIAVGGALALLRATNEALAVLGALPIDLTPSPALWEIKCVGLILIFVYAFFKFAWSYRLFNYVSILLGAMPPTEQRDTAEAEAHVIRTTRLFEAAGRHFNRGQRAFFFALGYLGWFVSPWVLLLTTMPVLLAWVPFEIE
;
A
#
# COMPACT_ATOMS: atom_id res chain seq x y z
N MET A 1 -13.72 -22.24 -24.51
CA MET A 1 -12.45 -21.49 -24.42
C MET A 1 -12.53 -20.07 -24.99
N ALA A 2 -13.39 -19.79 -25.96
CA ALA A 2 -13.53 -18.45 -26.55
C ALA A 2 -14.17 -17.39 -25.62
N ALA A 3 -14.85 -17.78 -24.54
CA ALA A 3 -15.59 -16.85 -23.67
C ALA A 3 -14.71 -16.08 -22.66
N TYR A 4 -13.52 -16.55 -22.31
CA TYR A 4 -12.70 -15.96 -21.22
C TYR A 4 -11.49 -15.16 -21.70
N TRP A 5 -11.28 -15.00 -23.01
CA TRP A 5 -10.10 -14.30 -23.52
C TRP A 5 -10.08 -12.80 -23.09
N VAL A 6 -11.27 -12.18 -22.99
CA VAL A 6 -11.38 -10.79 -22.55
C VAL A 6 -11.00 -10.67 -21.06
N ASP A 7 -11.43 -11.61 -20.22
CA ASP A 7 -11.04 -11.64 -18.80
C ASP A 7 -9.53 -11.83 -18.64
N ILE A 8 -8.93 -12.73 -19.42
CA ILE A 8 -7.47 -12.97 -19.40
C ILE A 8 -6.71 -11.71 -19.82
N LEU A 9 -7.16 -11.02 -20.88
CA LEU A 9 -6.55 -9.78 -21.32
C LEU A 9 -6.70 -8.65 -20.28
N ALA A 10 -7.87 -8.51 -19.68
CA ALA A 10 -8.13 -7.49 -18.66
C ALA A 10 -7.26 -7.70 -17.42
N VAL A 11 -7.13 -8.94 -16.94
CA VAL A 11 -6.25 -9.27 -15.81
C VAL A 11 -4.77 -9.11 -16.19
N GLY A 12 -4.39 -9.54 -17.39
CA GLY A 12 -3.04 -9.32 -17.89
C GLY A 12 -2.66 -7.85 -17.95
N PHE A 13 -3.58 -6.99 -18.41
CA PHE A 13 -3.43 -5.55 -18.43
C PHE A 13 -3.34 -4.97 -17.02
N PHE A 14 -4.21 -5.38 -16.10
CA PHE A 14 -4.15 -4.98 -14.70
C PHE A 14 -2.80 -5.30 -14.05
N ILE A 15 -2.27 -6.51 -14.25
CA ILE A 15 -0.96 -6.92 -13.74
C ILE A 15 0.16 -6.10 -14.39
N LEU A 16 0.06 -5.86 -15.69
CA LEU A 16 1.02 -5.04 -16.43
C LEU A 16 1.04 -3.60 -15.87
N GLU A 17 -0.13 -2.97 -15.74
CA GLU A 17 -0.26 -1.62 -15.20
C GLU A 17 0.33 -1.54 -13.78
N TRP A 18 -0.02 -2.46 -12.89
CA TRP A 18 0.54 -2.50 -11.54
C TRP A 18 2.07 -2.63 -11.56
N THR A 19 2.58 -3.52 -12.40
CA THR A 19 4.03 -3.76 -12.50
C THR A 19 4.76 -2.55 -13.08
N VAL A 20 4.26 -1.99 -14.17
CA VAL A 20 4.84 -0.78 -14.80
C VAL A 20 4.84 0.38 -13.81
N TYR A 21 3.72 0.61 -13.12
CA TYR A 21 3.61 1.66 -12.11
C TYR A 21 4.60 1.46 -10.97
N ALA A 22 4.71 0.24 -10.43
CA ALA A 22 5.67 -0.07 -9.37
C ALA A 22 7.11 0.16 -9.81
N ILE A 23 7.48 -0.27 -11.02
CA ILE A 23 8.81 -0.08 -11.60
C ILE A 23 9.10 1.41 -11.84
N THR A 24 8.14 2.14 -12.38
CA THR A 24 8.29 3.58 -12.67
C THR A 24 8.61 4.36 -11.40
N LEU A 25 7.89 4.13 -10.32
CA LEU A 25 8.11 4.85 -9.06
C LEU A 25 9.36 4.40 -8.29
N GLU A 26 9.78 3.15 -8.46
CA GLU A 26 10.90 2.62 -7.66
C GLU A 26 12.27 2.73 -8.35
N TYR A 27 12.30 2.71 -9.68
CA TYR A 27 13.56 2.54 -10.43
C TYR A 27 13.81 3.61 -11.50
N THR A 28 12.87 4.53 -11.77
CA THR A 28 13.07 5.55 -12.80
C THR A 28 13.43 6.93 -12.22
N ALA A 29 13.82 7.86 -13.10
CA ALA A 29 14.06 9.26 -12.73
C ALA A 29 12.81 9.94 -12.12
N TYR A 30 11.61 9.60 -12.61
CA TYR A 30 10.34 10.10 -12.06
C TYR A 30 10.15 9.75 -10.58
N GLY A 31 10.59 8.57 -10.16
CA GLY A 31 10.52 8.17 -8.74
C GLY A 31 11.43 9.02 -7.84
N ARG A 32 12.52 9.58 -8.36
CA ARG A 32 13.44 10.44 -7.61
C ARG A 32 12.86 11.82 -7.30
N ASP A 33 11.97 12.32 -8.14
CA ASP A 33 11.29 13.60 -7.95
C ASP A 33 9.90 13.42 -7.31
N SER A 34 9.53 12.18 -6.96
CA SER A 34 8.26 11.86 -6.33
C SER A 34 8.12 12.49 -4.94
N LEU A 35 6.87 12.72 -4.51
CA LEU A 35 6.54 13.15 -3.16
C LEU A 35 7.19 12.23 -2.11
N SER A 36 7.18 10.92 -2.36
CA SER A 36 7.82 9.93 -1.48
C SER A 36 9.32 10.17 -1.32
N ALA A 37 10.03 10.51 -2.40
CA ALA A 37 11.45 10.82 -2.35
C ALA A 37 11.71 12.13 -1.61
N ARG A 38 10.94 13.18 -1.86
CA ARG A 38 11.00 14.45 -1.11
C ARG A 38 10.73 14.24 0.37
N MET A 39 9.74 13.42 0.73
CA MET A 39 9.45 13.08 2.13
C MET A 39 10.60 12.31 2.79
N ASN A 40 11.39 11.54 2.06
CA ASN A 40 12.58 10.88 2.60
C ASN A 40 13.64 11.91 3.04
N VAL A 41 13.85 12.97 2.25
CA VAL A 41 14.73 14.09 2.64
C VAL A 41 14.24 14.75 3.95
N TYR A 42 12.93 15.00 4.06
CA TYR A 42 12.38 15.58 5.29
C TYR A 42 12.45 14.62 6.49
N ARG A 43 12.37 13.29 6.27
CA ARG A 43 12.60 12.30 7.34
C ARG A 43 14.02 12.40 7.88
N GLU A 44 15.02 12.51 7.00
CA GLU A 44 16.41 12.71 7.43
C GLU A 44 16.56 14.01 8.21
N VAL A 45 16.06 15.13 7.67
CA VAL A 45 16.10 16.44 8.35
C VAL A 45 15.41 16.35 9.72
N TRP A 46 14.26 15.66 9.82
CA TRP A 46 13.57 15.49 11.08
C TRP A 46 14.41 14.72 12.10
N VAL A 47 14.93 13.54 11.71
CA VAL A 47 15.77 12.71 12.61
C VAL A 47 17.02 13.48 13.04
N ARG A 48 17.68 14.23 12.14
CA ARG A 48 18.84 15.06 12.43
C ARG A 48 18.51 16.16 13.43
N ARG A 49 17.41 16.88 13.25
CA ARG A 49 16.96 17.94 14.19
C ARG A 49 16.60 17.42 15.57
N MET A 50 16.35 16.13 15.75
CA MET A 50 16.11 15.54 17.06
C MET A 50 17.37 15.51 17.94
N LEU A 51 18.57 15.58 17.37
CA LEU A 51 19.80 15.75 18.13
C LEU A 51 19.89 17.10 18.86
N ASP A 52 19.19 18.13 18.34
CA ASP A 52 19.17 19.47 18.93
C ASP A 52 18.04 19.67 19.94
N ARG A 53 17.20 18.64 20.19
CA ARG A 53 16.02 18.75 21.05
C ARG A 53 16.17 17.94 22.32
N GLU A 54 16.00 18.58 23.46
CA GLU A 54 15.92 17.89 24.76
C GLU A 54 14.55 17.20 24.93
N ALA A 55 13.45 17.91 24.59
CA ALA A 55 12.09 17.38 24.70
C ALA A 55 11.62 16.79 23.36
N ARG A 56 11.38 15.49 23.32
CA ARG A 56 11.00 14.72 22.11
C ARG A 56 9.55 14.24 22.15
N MET A 57 8.72 14.79 23.02
CA MET A 57 7.33 14.35 23.21
C MET A 57 6.50 14.51 21.93
N VAL A 58 6.65 15.64 21.22
CA VAL A 58 5.93 15.88 19.95
C VAL A 58 6.35 14.89 18.89
N ASP A 59 7.65 14.58 18.81
CA ASP A 59 8.17 13.63 17.83
C ASP A 59 7.60 12.23 18.05
N MET A 60 7.45 11.81 19.31
CA MET A 60 6.82 10.53 19.66
C MET A 60 5.31 10.52 19.38
N GLN A 61 4.61 11.64 19.53
CA GLN A 61 3.20 11.74 19.15
C GLN A 61 3.00 11.60 17.63
N ILE A 62 3.84 12.25 16.83
CA ILE A 62 3.82 12.12 15.37
C ILE A 62 4.10 10.66 14.97
N MET A 63 5.10 10.03 15.60
CA MET A 63 5.41 8.63 15.36
C MET A 63 4.22 7.71 15.70
N GLY A 64 3.56 7.94 16.83
CA GLY A 64 2.33 7.23 17.22
C GLY A 64 1.21 7.38 16.21
N ALA A 65 1.02 8.57 15.64
CA ALA A 65 0.05 8.80 14.58
C ALA A 65 0.37 8.01 13.30
N LEU A 66 1.64 7.92 12.88
CA LEU A 66 2.08 7.12 11.74
C LEU A 66 1.85 5.62 11.99
N GLN A 67 2.15 5.14 13.20
CA GLN A 67 1.90 3.76 13.60
C GLN A 67 0.40 3.44 13.57
N ASN A 68 -0.44 4.29 14.16
CA ASN A 68 -1.89 4.11 14.20
C ASN A 68 -2.51 4.09 12.79
N GLY A 69 -2.09 5.02 11.92
CA GLY A 69 -2.51 5.03 10.53
C GLY A 69 -2.12 3.73 9.80
N THR A 70 -0.90 3.23 10.04
CA THR A 70 -0.44 1.98 9.44
C THR A 70 -1.21 0.77 9.97
N ALA A 71 -1.48 0.72 11.28
CA ALA A 71 -2.27 -0.34 11.92
C ALA A 71 -3.71 -0.35 11.39
N PHE A 72 -4.31 0.83 11.18
CA PHE A 72 -5.63 0.97 10.58
C PHE A 72 -5.71 0.29 9.21
N PHE A 73 -4.78 0.60 8.30
CA PHE A 73 -4.76 -0.02 6.97
C PHE A 73 -4.47 -1.52 7.01
N ALA A 74 -3.61 -1.98 7.92
CA ALA A 74 -3.38 -3.41 8.12
C ALA A 74 -4.66 -4.12 8.56
N SER A 75 -5.36 -3.60 9.57
CA SER A 75 -6.62 -4.16 10.07
C SER A 75 -7.70 -4.15 9.00
N THR A 76 -7.85 -3.05 8.27
CA THR A 76 -8.81 -2.92 7.17
C THR A 76 -8.52 -3.94 6.06
N SER A 77 -7.25 -4.16 5.71
CA SER A 77 -6.87 -5.17 4.72
C SER A 77 -7.25 -6.59 5.18
N LEU A 78 -7.08 -6.90 6.47
CA LEU A 78 -7.47 -8.20 7.01
C LEU A 78 -9.00 -8.39 7.04
N ILE A 79 -9.75 -7.34 7.37
CA ILE A 79 -11.22 -7.35 7.28
C ILE A 79 -11.67 -7.58 5.84
N ALA A 80 -11.02 -6.94 4.86
CA ALA A 80 -11.31 -7.12 3.45
C ALA A 80 -11.02 -8.56 2.97
N VAL A 81 -9.96 -9.19 3.46
CA VAL A 81 -9.69 -10.63 3.23
C VAL A 81 -10.84 -11.47 3.77
N GLY A 82 -11.31 -11.20 4.99
CA GLY A 82 -12.47 -11.90 5.57
C GLY A 82 -13.73 -11.73 4.74
N GLY A 83 -14.00 -10.51 4.27
CA GLY A 83 -15.12 -10.22 3.36
C GLY A 83 -15.03 -10.98 2.03
N ALA A 84 -13.84 -10.99 1.41
CA ALA A 84 -13.62 -11.72 0.15
C ALA A 84 -13.74 -13.26 0.33
N LEU A 85 -13.29 -13.80 1.47
CA LEU A 85 -13.52 -15.22 1.83
C LEU A 85 -15.02 -15.53 2.04
N ALA A 86 -15.78 -14.60 2.63
CA ALA A 86 -17.21 -14.76 2.77
C ALA A 86 -17.90 -14.78 1.39
N LEU A 87 -17.53 -13.89 0.46
CA LEU A 87 -18.02 -13.89 -0.91
C LEU A 87 -17.67 -15.19 -1.66
N LEU A 88 -16.47 -15.73 -1.43
CA LEU A 88 -16.05 -17.00 -2.02
C LEU A 88 -16.90 -18.18 -1.50
N ARG A 89 -17.28 -18.15 -0.22
CA ARG A 89 -18.17 -19.19 0.37
C ARG A 89 -19.62 -19.08 -0.11
N ALA A 90 -20.07 -17.86 -0.35
CA ALA A 90 -21.45 -17.55 -0.78
C ALA A 90 -21.57 -17.41 -2.30
N THR A 91 -20.78 -18.17 -3.09
CA THR A 91 -20.75 -18.07 -4.56
C THR A 91 -22.14 -18.23 -5.19
N ASN A 92 -22.92 -19.24 -4.79
CA ASN A 92 -24.23 -19.51 -5.38
C ASN A 92 -25.24 -18.40 -5.05
N GLU A 93 -25.25 -17.91 -3.82
CA GLU A 93 -26.13 -16.82 -3.36
C GLU A 93 -25.77 -15.51 -4.07
N ALA A 94 -24.48 -15.21 -4.20
CA ALA A 94 -24.00 -14.02 -4.89
C ALA A 94 -24.40 -14.05 -6.38
N LEU A 95 -24.22 -15.18 -7.06
CA LEU A 95 -24.62 -15.35 -8.45
C LEU A 95 -26.13 -15.28 -8.64
N ALA A 96 -26.94 -15.79 -7.70
CA ALA A 96 -28.39 -15.68 -7.74
C ALA A 96 -28.84 -14.21 -7.63
N VAL A 97 -28.22 -13.41 -6.76
CA VAL A 97 -28.48 -11.97 -6.63
C VAL A 97 -28.10 -11.22 -7.92
N LEU A 98 -26.92 -11.51 -8.49
CA LEU A 98 -26.49 -10.89 -9.73
C LEU A 98 -27.38 -11.25 -10.92
N GLY A 99 -27.85 -12.49 -11.01
CA GLY A 99 -28.77 -12.95 -12.04
C GLY A 99 -30.19 -12.34 -11.95
N ALA A 100 -30.56 -11.80 -10.79
CA ALA A 100 -31.82 -11.08 -10.59
C ALA A 100 -31.76 -9.60 -11.03
N LEU A 101 -30.55 -9.06 -11.27
CA LEU A 101 -30.38 -7.69 -11.75
C LEU A 101 -30.70 -7.61 -13.26
N PRO A 102 -31.28 -6.49 -13.73
CA PRO A 102 -31.60 -6.28 -15.15
C PRO A 102 -30.34 -5.99 -16.00
N ILE A 103 -29.24 -6.63 -15.69
CA ILE A 103 -27.92 -6.50 -16.34
C ILE A 103 -27.40 -7.92 -16.56
N ASP A 104 -26.87 -8.21 -17.74
CA ASP A 104 -26.30 -9.53 -18.05
C ASP A 104 -24.93 -9.67 -17.36
N LEU A 105 -24.95 -9.96 -16.07
CA LEU A 105 -23.79 -10.09 -15.18
C LEU A 105 -23.70 -11.50 -14.59
N THR A 106 -23.85 -12.53 -15.39
CA THR A 106 -23.76 -13.92 -14.90
C THR A 106 -22.41 -14.56 -15.21
N PRO A 107 -21.34 -14.29 -14.41
CA PRO A 107 -20.10 -15.04 -14.54
C PRO A 107 -20.34 -16.51 -14.18
N SER A 108 -19.56 -17.42 -14.76
CA SER A 108 -19.56 -18.81 -14.29
C SER A 108 -19.07 -18.86 -12.82
N PRO A 109 -19.52 -19.84 -12.01
CA PRO A 109 -19.06 -20.02 -10.63
C PRO A 109 -17.53 -20.05 -10.52
N ALA A 110 -16.86 -20.78 -11.43
CA ALA A 110 -15.40 -20.86 -11.46
C ALA A 110 -14.72 -19.48 -11.69
N LEU A 111 -15.26 -18.64 -12.58
CA LEU A 111 -14.73 -17.30 -12.80
C LEU A 111 -14.95 -16.40 -11.60
N TRP A 112 -16.10 -16.50 -10.92
CA TRP A 112 -16.38 -15.80 -9.69
C TRP A 112 -15.38 -16.16 -8.59
N GLU A 113 -15.12 -17.45 -8.39
CA GLU A 113 -14.15 -17.94 -7.42
C GLU A 113 -12.73 -17.43 -7.72
N ILE A 114 -12.31 -17.43 -8.98
CA ILE A 114 -11.02 -16.87 -9.40
C ILE A 114 -10.93 -15.38 -9.07
N LYS A 115 -11.99 -14.60 -9.31
CA LYS A 115 -12.07 -13.19 -8.96
C LYS A 115 -11.92 -12.97 -7.44
N CYS A 116 -12.62 -13.76 -6.64
CA CYS A 116 -12.52 -13.70 -5.18
C CYS A 116 -11.09 -14.06 -4.69
N VAL A 117 -10.49 -15.13 -5.22
CA VAL A 117 -9.12 -15.53 -4.86
C VAL A 117 -8.11 -14.44 -5.23
N GLY A 118 -8.21 -13.84 -6.41
CA GLY A 118 -7.36 -12.73 -6.81
C GLY A 118 -7.47 -11.53 -5.86
N LEU A 119 -8.68 -11.16 -5.46
CA LEU A 119 -8.92 -10.09 -4.49
C LEU A 119 -8.30 -10.40 -3.12
N ILE A 120 -8.46 -11.65 -2.65
CA ILE A 120 -7.83 -12.12 -1.41
C ILE A 120 -6.32 -11.96 -1.48
N LEU A 121 -5.69 -12.39 -2.57
CA LEU A 121 -4.22 -12.30 -2.74
C LEU A 121 -3.73 -10.85 -2.71
N ILE A 122 -4.46 -9.92 -3.33
CA ILE A 122 -4.11 -8.49 -3.31
C ILE A 122 -4.19 -7.94 -1.89
N PHE A 123 -5.27 -8.21 -1.15
CA PHE A 123 -5.42 -7.73 0.23
C PHE A 123 -4.46 -8.40 1.22
N VAL A 124 -4.14 -9.67 1.03
CA VAL A 124 -3.09 -10.37 1.81
C VAL A 124 -1.73 -9.71 1.57
N TYR A 125 -1.38 -9.41 0.33
CA TYR A 125 -0.15 -8.67 0.01
C TYR A 125 -0.13 -7.29 0.69
N ALA A 126 -1.23 -6.52 0.60
CA ALA A 126 -1.36 -5.22 1.25
C ALA A 126 -1.19 -5.34 2.78
N PHE A 127 -1.85 -6.30 3.40
CA PHE A 127 -1.73 -6.60 4.82
C PHE A 127 -0.26 -6.81 5.24
N PHE A 128 0.47 -7.68 4.54
CA PHE A 128 1.88 -7.93 4.87
C PHE A 128 2.76 -6.70 4.70
N LYS A 129 2.47 -5.84 3.70
CA LYS A 129 3.20 -4.58 3.53
C LYS A 129 2.95 -3.61 4.68
N PHE A 130 1.71 -3.47 5.14
CA PHE A 130 1.37 -2.63 6.29
C PHE A 130 1.90 -3.22 7.60
N ALA A 131 1.77 -4.53 7.83
CA ALA A 131 2.29 -5.19 9.03
C ALA A 131 3.81 -5.03 9.14
N TRP A 132 4.52 -5.16 8.02
CA TRP A 132 5.97 -4.94 7.98
C TRP A 132 6.32 -3.47 8.22
N SER A 133 5.59 -2.54 7.61
CA SER A 133 5.77 -1.10 7.85
C SER A 133 5.54 -0.74 9.31
N TYR A 134 4.48 -1.24 9.93
CA TYR A 134 4.18 -1.06 11.35
C TYR A 134 5.33 -1.54 12.25
N ARG A 135 5.85 -2.74 11.97
CA ARG A 135 7.01 -3.29 12.69
C ARG A 135 8.24 -2.38 12.57
N LEU A 136 8.52 -1.88 11.36
CA LEU A 136 9.64 -0.95 11.12
C LEU A 136 9.44 0.38 11.86
N PHE A 137 8.23 0.94 11.88
CA PHE A 137 7.93 2.15 12.68
C PHE A 137 8.14 1.92 14.17
N ASN A 138 7.82 0.72 14.70
CA ASN A 138 8.13 0.39 16.10
C ASN A 138 9.64 0.41 16.35
N TYR A 139 10.45 -0.12 15.44
CA TYR A 139 11.91 -0.06 15.56
C TYR A 139 12.43 1.37 15.44
N VAL A 140 11.86 2.19 14.56
CA VAL A 140 12.17 3.62 14.49
C VAL A 140 11.87 4.30 15.82
N SER A 141 10.72 4.04 16.44
CA SER A 141 10.37 4.60 17.75
C SER A 141 11.40 4.24 18.84
N ILE A 142 11.90 3.01 18.84
CA ILE A 142 12.97 2.58 19.77
C ILE A 142 14.26 3.38 19.51
N LEU A 143 14.64 3.53 18.23
CA LEU A 143 15.83 4.31 17.87
C LEU A 143 15.68 5.79 18.22
N LEU A 144 14.48 6.37 18.04
CA LEU A 144 14.21 7.75 18.46
C LEU A 144 14.31 7.92 19.97
N GLY A 145 13.84 6.94 20.75
CA GLY A 145 14.02 6.92 22.21
C GLY A 145 15.48 6.75 22.64
N ALA A 146 16.28 6.04 21.84
CA ALA A 146 17.70 5.80 22.06
C ALA A 146 18.62 6.87 21.40
N MET A 147 18.05 8.00 20.94
CA MET A 147 18.82 9.09 20.33
C MET A 147 19.84 9.65 21.33
N PRO A 148 21.12 9.85 20.93
CA PRO A 148 22.14 10.44 21.77
C PRO A 148 21.70 11.77 22.39
N PRO A 149 22.21 12.14 23.59
CA PRO A 149 21.93 13.41 24.20
C PRO A 149 22.56 14.57 23.40
N THR A 150 22.03 15.78 23.57
CA THR A 150 22.40 16.97 22.78
C THR A 150 23.90 17.31 22.88
N GLU A 151 24.53 17.01 24.01
CA GLU A 151 25.96 17.22 24.23
C GLU A 151 26.84 16.34 23.34
N GLN A 152 26.31 15.23 22.87
CA GLN A 152 27.02 14.26 21.99
C GLN A 152 26.66 14.40 20.50
N ARG A 153 25.89 15.43 20.13
CA ARG A 153 25.35 15.61 18.78
C ARG A 153 26.40 15.60 17.67
N ASP A 154 27.61 16.13 17.95
CA ASP A 154 28.72 16.28 16.98
C ASP A 154 29.64 15.04 16.95
N THR A 155 29.25 13.94 17.59
CA THR A 155 30.03 12.70 17.61
C THR A 155 29.77 11.82 16.38
N ALA A 156 30.77 11.04 15.98
CA ALA A 156 30.60 10.03 14.91
C ALA A 156 29.51 8.99 15.25
N GLU A 157 29.30 8.72 16.54
CA GLU A 157 28.25 7.81 17.00
C GLU A 157 26.85 8.40 16.76
N ALA A 158 26.64 9.68 17.05
CA ALA A 158 25.40 10.38 16.78
C ALA A 158 25.07 10.40 15.29
N GLU A 159 26.06 10.71 14.43
CA GLU A 159 25.88 10.68 12.98
C GLU A 159 25.52 9.27 12.48
N ALA A 160 26.21 8.24 12.96
CA ALA A 160 25.90 6.85 12.61
C ALA A 160 24.48 6.45 13.08
N HIS A 161 24.02 6.97 14.23
CA HIS A 161 22.68 6.74 14.75
C HIS A 161 21.61 7.40 13.86
N VAL A 162 21.81 8.65 13.43
CA VAL A 162 20.93 9.37 12.50
C VAL A 162 20.80 8.60 11.19
N ILE A 163 21.92 8.22 10.58
CA ILE A 163 21.91 7.47 9.31
C ILE A 163 21.13 6.17 9.45
N ARG A 164 21.32 5.42 10.53
CA ARG A 164 20.66 4.14 10.79
C ARG A 164 19.16 4.33 10.98
N THR A 165 18.78 5.32 11.77
CA THR A 165 17.37 5.63 12.05
C THR A 165 16.65 6.11 10.79
N THR A 166 17.26 6.99 10.01
CA THR A 166 16.72 7.49 8.74
C THR A 166 16.47 6.36 7.74
N ARG A 167 17.46 5.49 7.53
CA ARG A 167 17.32 4.33 6.62
C ARG A 167 16.14 3.42 7.00
N LEU A 168 15.97 3.19 8.30
CA LEU A 168 14.87 2.37 8.79
C LEU A 168 13.52 3.07 8.61
N PHE A 169 13.47 4.38 8.85
CA PHE A 169 12.28 5.20 8.68
C PHE A 169 11.85 5.26 7.20
N GLU A 170 12.79 5.45 6.29
CA GLU A 170 12.52 5.37 4.84
C GLU A 170 12.00 3.99 4.43
N ALA A 171 12.60 2.90 4.96
CA ALA A 171 12.13 1.55 4.69
C ALA A 171 10.70 1.35 5.16
N ALA A 172 10.34 1.85 6.35
CA ALA A 172 8.97 1.83 6.85
C ALA A 172 8.01 2.55 5.89
N GLY A 173 8.37 3.76 5.45
CA GLY A 173 7.59 4.54 4.48
C GLY A 173 7.43 3.83 3.13
N ARG A 174 8.49 3.20 2.61
CA ARG A 174 8.42 2.42 1.36
C ARG A 174 7.42 1.25 1.47
N HIS A 175 7.45 0.52 2.57
CA HIS A 175 6.49 -0.57 2.79
C HIS A 175 5.06 -0.04 2.92
N PHE A 176 4.84 1.07 3.62
CA PHE A 176 3.55 1.72 3.74
C PHE A 176 2.98 2.10 2.36
N ASN A 177 3.77 2.81 1.55
CA ASN A 177 3.34 3.25 0.21
C ASN A 177 3.02 2.06 -0.70
N ARG A 178 3.82 0.96 -0.63
CA ARG A 178 3.53 -0.28 -1.38
C ARG A 178 2.21 -0.91 -0.93
N GLY A 179 1.93 -0.90 0.37
CA GLY A 179 0.66 -1.37 0.92
C GLY A 179 -0.53 -0.52 0.44
N GLN A 180 -0.41 0.81 0.48
CA GLN A 180 -1.44 1.72 -0.01
C GLN A 180 -1.72 1.50 -1.49
N ARG A 181 -0.69 1.41 -2.32
CA ARG A 181 -0.86 1.12 -3.76
C ARG A 181 -1.65 -0.18 -3.97
N ALA A 182 -1.24 -1.26 -3.31
CA ALA A 182 -1.95 -2.53 -3.40
C ALA A 182 -3.42 -2.41 -2.97
N PHE A 183 -3.69 -1.67 -1.91
CA PHE A 183 -5.03 -1.43 -1.40
C PHE A 183 -5.91 -0.68 -2.43
N PHE A 184 -5.38 0.35 -3.06
CA PHE A 184 -6.11 1.08 -4.10
C PHE A 184 -6.28 0.26 -5.39
N PHE A 185 -5.27 -0.51 -5.79
CA PHE A 185 -5.42 -1.46 -6.88
C PHE A 185 -6.48 -2.52 -6.60
N ALA A 186 -6.63 -2.97 -5.33
CA ALA A 186 -7.73 -3.86 -4.94
C ALA A 186 -9.10 -3.22 -5.18
N LEU A 187 -9.26 -1.91 -4.93
CA LEU A 187 -10.50 -1.19 -5.22
C LEU A 187 -10.78 -1.13 -6.73
N GLY A 188 -9.75 -0.87 -7.55
CA GLY A 188 -9.85 -0.97 -9.01
C GLY A 188 -10.23 -2.37 -9.47
N TYR A 189 -9.63 -3.40 -8.86
CA TYR A 189 -9.91 -4.80 -9.15
C TYR A 189 -11.37 -5.20 -8.92
N LEU A 190 -12.08 -4.54 -8.00
CA LEU A 190 -13.52 -4.78 -7.79
C LEU A 190 -14.35 -4.53 -9.06
N GLY A 191 -13.90 -3.66 -9.95
CA GLY A 191 -14.53 -3.46 -11.25
C GLY A 191 -14.64 -4.74 -12.08
N TRP A 192 -13.74 -5.71 -11.90
CA TRP A 192 -13.80 -6.99 -12.58
C TRP A 192 -15.01 -7.86 -12.19
N PHE A 193 -15.55 -7.66 -11.01
CA PHE A 193 -16.78 -8.35 -10.59
C PHE A 193 -17.98 -7.92 -11.43
N VAL A 194 -17.97 -6.69 -11.95
CA VAL A 194 -18.99 -6.17 -12.86
C VAL A 194 -18.70 -6.63 -14.30
N SER A 195 -17.54 -6.29 -14.85
CA SER A 195 -17.12 -6.77 -16.18
C SER A 195 -15.61 -6.55 -16.39
N PRO A 196 -14.99 -7.27 -17.36
CA PRO A 196 -13.60 -7.02 -17.75
C PRO A 196 -13.35 -5.58 -18.22
N TRP A 197 -14.34 -4.96 -18.88
CA TRP A 197 -14.25 -3.57 -19.34
C TRP A 197 -14.27 -2.57 -18.18
N VAL A 198 -15.06 -2.84 -17.15
CA VAL A 198 -15.09 -2.02 -15.93
C VAL A 198 -13.75 -2.13 -15.19
N LEU A 199 -13.12 -3.31 -15.15
CA LEU A 199 -11.76 -3.46 -14.61
C LEU A 199 -10.77 -2.50 -15.31
N LEU A 200 -10.76 -2.47 -16.63
CA LEU A 200 -9.90 -1.56 -17.41
C LEU A 200 -10.19 -0.09 -17.09
N LEU A 201 -11.47 0.27 -16.98
CA LEU A 201 -11.88 1.64 -16.67
C LEU A 201 -11.56 2.06 -15.24
N THR A 202 -11.64 1.15 -14.27
CA THR A 202 -11.40 1.46 -12.85
C THR A 202 -9.93 1.45 -12.46
N THR A 203 -9.09 0.75 -13.21
CA THR A 203 -7.64 0.75 -12.99
C THR A 203 -6.96 2.03 -13.52
N MET A 204 -7.39 2.55 -14.66
CA MET A 204 -6.84 3.79 -15.23
C MET A 204 -6.93 5.00 -14.28
N PRO A 205 -8.08 5.31 -13.63
CA PRO A 205 -8.15 6.41 -12.67
C PRO A 205 -7.26 6.24 -11.45
N VAL A 206 -7.01 5.00 -11.01
CA VAL A 206 -6.08 4.72 -9.92
C VAL A 206 -4.68 5.17 -10.29
N LEU A 207 -4.24 4.91 -11.53
CA LEU A 207 -2.96 5.42 -12.05
C LEU A 207 -2.95 6.94 -12.16
N LEU A 208 -3.98 7.52 -12.79
CA LEU A 208 -4.06 8.95 -13.05
C LEU A 208 -4.20 9.80 -11.79
N ALA A 209 -4.86 9.29 -10.75
CA ALA A 209 -5.02 10.01 -9.48
C ALA A 209 -3.74 10.01 -8.64
N TRP A 210 -2.88 9.00 -8.77
CA TRP A 210 -1.67 8.88 -7.96
C TRP A 210 -0.42 9.47 -8.59
N VAL A 211 -0.31 9.46 -9.91
CA VAL A 211 0.85 10.02 -10.63
C VAL A 211 1.06 11.50 -10.34
N PRO A 212 0.04 12.40 -10.37
CA PRO A 212 0.23 13.82 -10.06
C PRO A 212 0.58 14.06 -8.58
N PHE A 213 -0.04 13.34 -7.64
CA PHE A 213 0.23 13.49 -6.21
C PHE A 213 1.61 13.00 -5.77
N GLU A 214 2.25 12.16 -6.58
CA GLU A 214 3.61 11.68 -6.32
C GLU A 214 4.69 12.57 -6.98
N ILE A 215 4.29 13.48 -7.90
CA ILE A 215 5.22 14.29 -8.71
C ILE A 215 5.28 15.77 -8.26
N GLU A 216 4.29 16.28 -7.51
CA GLU A 216 4.31 17.62 -6.91
C GLU A 216 5.09 17.67 -5.60
#